data_3711a8aa75148f3aa22cb20c0557d0d1
#
_entry.id   3711a8aa75148f3aa22cb20c0557d0d1
#
_cell.length_a   1.000
_cell.length_b   1.000
_cell.length_c   1.000
_cell.angle_alpha   90.00
_cell.angle_beta   90.00
_cell.angle_gamma   90.00
#
_symmetry.space_group_name_H-M   'P 1'
#
loop_
_entity.id
_entity.type
_entity.pdbx_description
1 polymer ?
#
loop_
_entity_poly.entity_id
_entity_poly.type
_entity_poly.pdbx_seq_one_letter_code
_entity_poly.pdbx_strand_id
1 'polypeptide(L)'
;MDKIKEQVEKEVELCYEAPFYTLGPLVTDIAPGYDHITSAIGAAMIGWYGAAMLCYVTPKEHLGLPNEKDVKDGIIAYKISAHAADIARGRPGARDRDDALSYARYKFDWEKQFALSLDPETARSMHDETLPDDYYKEAAFCSMCGPKFCSMNYSSKVDEYNKQVHGIEKKDYSELVERLVTLK
;
A
#
# COMPACT_ATOMS: atom_id res chain seq x y z
N MET A 1 1.58 6.47 20.73
CA MET A 1 1.42 7.26 19.50
C MET A 1 1.58 8.76 19.75
N ASP A 2 0.99 9.29 20.77
CA ASP A 2 0.99 10.72 21.11
C ASP A 2 2.38 11.35 21.31
N LYS A 3 3.40 10.56 21.67
CA LYS A 3 4.78 11.01 21.90
C LYS A 3 5.74 10.86 20.71
N ILE A 4 5.32 10.19 19.64
CA ILE A 4 6.21 9.88 18.50
C ILE A 4 6.72 11.18 17.85
N LYS A 5 5.83 12.13 17.58
CA LYS A 5 6.21 13.41 16.99
C LYS A 5 7.24 14.17 17.83
N GLU A 6 6.94 14.37 19.10
CA GLU A 6 7.82 15.08 20.05
C GLU A 6 9.22 14.44 20.12
N GLN A 7 9.27 13.11 20.16
CA GLN A 7 10.54 12.37 20.26
C GLN A 7 11.37 12.51 18.99
N VAL A 8 10.74 12.40 17.81
CA VAL A 8 11.43 12.55 16.52
C VAL A 8 11.94 13.98 16.32
N GLU A 9 11.09 14.98 16.57
CA GLU A 9 11.48 16.40 16.43
C GLU A 9 12.66 16.73 17.35
N LYS A 10 12.64 16.22 18.57
CA LYS A 10 13.73 16.41 19.52
C LYS A 10 15.02 15.68 19.09
N GLU A 11 14.91 14.47 18.53
CA GLU A 11 16.07 13.75 18.01
C GLU A 11 16.68 14.49 16.82
N VAL A 12 15.87 14.89 15.85
CA VAL A 12 16.31 15.66 14.67
C VAL A 12 17.02 16.94 15.08
N GLU A 13 16.48 17.67 16.06
CA GLU A 13 17.09 18.90 16.58
C GLU A 13 18.42 18.65 17.30
N LEU A 14 18.46 17.70 18.24
CA LEU A 14 19.64 17.43 19.08
C LEU A 14 20.77 16.74 18.32
N CYS A 15 20.43 15.98 17.28
CA CYS A 15 21.39 15.28 16.42
C CYS A 15 21.72 16.05 15.13
N TYR A 16 21.36 17.34 15.04
CA TYR A 16 21.69 18.21 13.90
C TYR A 16 21.22 17.64 12.56
N GLU A 17 19.98 17.12 12.51
CA GLU A 17 19.36 16.49 11.32
C GLU A 17 20.14 15.27 10.78
N ALA A 18 20.97 14.64 11.60
CA ALA A 18 21.61 13.40 11.20
C ALA A 18 20.56 12.33 10.86
N PRO A 19 20.69 11.60 9.72
CA PRO A 19 19.73 10.57 9.37
C PRO A 19 19.78 9.44 10.40
N PHE A 20 18.64 9.14 11.02
CA PHE A 20 18.57 8.07 12.00
C PHE A 20 17.70 6.91 11.53
N TYR A 21 18.09 5.74 12.01
CA TYR A 21 17.44 4.46 11.81
C TYR A 21 16.67 4.09 13.07
N THR A 22 15.44 3.62 12.93
CA THR A 22 14.63 3.21 14.06
C THR A 22 13.91 1.89 13.80
N LEU A 23 13.81 1.07 14.86
CA LEU A 23 12.82 0.01 14.92
C LEU A 23 11.45 0.66 15.05
N GLY A 24 10.45 0.21 14.29
CA GLY A 24 9.11 0.78 14.33
C GLY A 24 8.53 0.69 15.74
N PRO A 25 8.04 1.81 16.32
CA PRO A 25 7.49 1.78 17.67
C PRO A 25 6.23 0.94 17.74
N LEU A 26 6.19 -0.03 18.65
CA LEU A 26 4.97 -0.73 19.01
C LEU A 26 4.01 0.28 19.62
N VAL A 27 2.85 0.44 19.00
CA VAL A 27 1.82 1.38 19.49
C VAL A 27 0.93 0.77 20.56
N THR A 28 0.99 -0.56 20.71
CA THR A 28 0.27 -1.34 21.71
C THR A 28 0.92 -2.73 21.84
N ASP A 29 0.83 -3.34 23.01
CA ASP A 29 1.36 -4.68 23.31
C ASP A 29 0.28 -5.79 23.30
N ILE A 30 -0.95 -5.45 22.92
CA ILE A 30 -2.10 -6.36 23.04
C ILE A 30 -2.06 -7.54 22.04
N ALA A 31 -1.20 -7.48 21.03
CA ALA A 31 -1.28 -8.38 19.88
C ALA A 31 0.01 -9.19 19.60
N PRO A 32 0.48 -10.04 20.54
CA PRO A 32 1.59 -10.96 20.26
C PRO A 32 1.29 -11.81 19.01
N GLY A 33 2.26 -11.95 18.12
CA GLY A 33 2.10 -12.60 16.81
C GLY A 33 1.67 -11.63 15.69
N TYR A 34 1.36 -10.38 16.01
CA TYR A 34 0.99 -9.32 15.07
C TYR A 34 1.87 -8.07 15.23
N ASP A 35 3.05 -8.21 15.80
CA ASP A 35 3.95 -7.08 16.08
C ASP A 35 4.36 -6.34 14.80
N HIS A 36 4.44 -7.01 13.65
CA HIS A 36 4.63 -6.38 12.35
C HIS A 36 3.52 -5.39 11.97
N ILE A 37 2.28 -5.61 12.44
CA ILE A 37 1.14 -4.69 12.22
C ILE A 37 1.18 -3.54 13.23
N THR A 38 1.31 -3.85 14.53
CA THR A 38 1.31 -2.83 15.58
C THR A 38 2.48 -1.87 15.45
N SER A 39 3.65 -2.36 15.07
CA SER A 39 4.83 -1.54 14.81
C SER A 39 4.76 -0.80 13.48
N ALA A 40 4.11 -1.35 12.44
CA ALA A 40 3.91 -0.67 11.16
C ALA A 40 3.13 0.65 11.32
N ILE A 41 2.16 0.68 12.24
CA ILE A 41 1.41 1.91 12.58
C ILE A 41 2.37 2.99 13.10
N GLY A 42 3.22 2.62 14.07
CA GLY A 42 4.22 3.54 14.61
C GLY A 42 5.31 3.90 13.59
N ALA A 43 5.71 2.95 12.75
CA ALA A 43 6.68 3.16 11.69
C ALA A 43 6.21 4.19 10.66
N ALA A 44 4.94 4.14 10.25
CA ALA A 44 4.37 5.15 9.36
C ALA A 44 4.42 6.56 9.99
N MET A 45 4.09 6.67 11.28
CA MET A 45 4.15 7.95 11.99
C MET A 45 5.57 8.47 12.16
N ILE A 46 6.51 7.63 12.60
CA ILE A 46 7.88 8.05 12.84
C ILE A 46 8.58 8.40 11.51
N GLY A 47 8.31 7.66 10.44
CA GLY A 47 8.75 7.99 9.10
C GLY A 47 8.19 9.32 8.60
N TRP A 48 6.92 9.61 8.87
CA TRP A 48 6.31 10.89 8.52
C TRP A 48 7.01 12.06 9.22
N TYR A 49 7.34 11.90 10.50
CA TYR A 49 7.94 12.99 11.30
C TYR A 49 9.44 13.16 11.13
N GLY A 50 10.18 12.22 10.53
CA GLY A 50 11.58 12.49 10.25
C GLY A 50 12.52 11.30 10.18
N ALA A 51 12.15 10.10 10.63
CA ALA A 51 13.04 8.95 10.54
C ALA A 51 13.49 8.71 9.10
N ALA A 52 14.79 8.47 8.93
CA ALA A 52 15.39 8.28 7.62
C ALA A 52 15.29 6.82 7.13
N MET A 53 15.29 5.87 8.06
CA MET A 53 15.26 4.45 7.78
C MET A 53 14.44 3.70 8.84
N LEU A 54 13.68 2.71 8.41
CA LEU A 54 12.82 1.90 9.26
C LEU A 54 13.34 0.45 9.30
N CYS A 55 13.54 -0.08 10.50
CA CYS A 55 13.80 -1.51 10.73
C CYS A 55 12.47 -2.26 10.75
N TYR A 56 12.34 -3.30 9.94
CA TYR A 56 11.12 -4.11 9.94
C TYR A 56 11.05 -5.02 11.19
N VAL A 57 9.83 -5.36 11.56
CA VAL A 57 9.47 -6.27 12.62
C VAL A 57 8.69 -7.44 12.01
N THR A 58 8.94 -8.65 12.47
CA THR A 58 8.24 -9.85 12.01
C THR A 58 7.05 -10.18 12.91
N PRO A 59 6.10 -11.02 12.46
CA PRO A 59 5.02 -11.54 13.31
C PRO A 59 5.53 -12.26 14.56
N LYS A 60 6.75 -12.83 14.52
CA LYS A 60 7.35 -13.59 15.61
C LYS A 60 8.22 -12.77 16.55
N GLU A 61 8.21 -11.47 16.43
CA GLU A 61 8.95 -10.61 17.37
C GLU A 61 8.56 -10.95 18.81
N HIS A 62 9.54 -11.08 19.69
CA HIS A 62 9.41 -11.49 21.09
C HIS A 62 8.84 -12.92 21.33
N LEU A 63 8.55 -13.70 20.30
CA LEU A 63 7.96 -15.04 20.39
C LEU A 63 8.89 -16.16 19.95
N GLY A 64 9.69 -15.94 18.90
CA GLY A 64 10.56 -16.98 18.36
C GLY A 64 11.28 -16.57 17.09
N LEU A 65 12.01 -17.54 16.50
CA LEU A 65 12.74 -17.29 15.25
C LEU A 65 11.78 -17.23 14.07
N PRO A 66 11.86 -16.18 13.24
CA PRO A 66 11.02 -16.05 12.07
C PRO A 66 11.43 -17.03 10.96
N ASN A 67 10.45 -17.54 10.22
CA ASN A 67 10.66 -18.23 8.96
C ASN A 67 10.61 -17.25 7.78
N GLU A 68 10.79 -17.74 6.55
CA GLU A 68 10.79 -16.93 5.35
C GLU A 68 9.46 -16.13 5.16
N LYS A 69 8.34 -16.78 5.43
CA LYS A 69 7.02 -16.11 5.36
C LYS A 69 6.90 -14.98 6.38
N ASP A 70 7.35 -15.21 7.60
CA ASP A 70 7.30 -14.18 8.65
C ASP A 70 8.16 -12.95 8.26
N VAL A 71 9.33 -13.21 7.65
CA VAL A 71 10.20 -12.14 7.13
C VAL A 71 9.51 -11.38 6.00
N LYS A 72 8.92 -12.08 5.04
CA LYS A 72 8.17 -11.47 3.94
C LYS A 72 7.03 -10.59 4.47
N ASP A 73 6.23 -11.10 5.40
CA ASP A 73 5.10 -10.37 6.00
C ASP A 73 5.59 -9.09 6.69
N GLY A 74 6.67 -9.16 7.46
CA GLY A 74 7.28 -8.00 8.11
C GLY A 74 7.79 -6.97 7.12
N ILE A 75 8.51 -7.39 6.08
CA ILE A 75 9.04 -6.49 5.04
C ILE A 75 7.89 -5.79 4.30
N ILE A 76 6.84 -6.51 3.93
CA ILE A 76 5.68 -5.92 3.24
C ILE A 76 4.99 -4.88 4.13
N ALA A 77 4.75 -5.19 5.41
CA ALA A 77 4.15 -4.25 6.35
C ALA A 77 4.97 -2.95 6.44
N TYR A 78 6.29 -3.06 6.48
CA TYR A 78 7.17 -1.89 6.58
C TYR A 78 7.34 -1.13 5.27
N LYS A 79 7.28 -1.79 4.12
CA LYS A 79 7.18 -1.11 2.82
C LYS A 79 5.89 -0.29 2.71
N ILE A 80 4.77 -0.81 3.21
CA ILE A 80 3.51 -0.06 3.28
C ILE A 80 3.66 1.16 4.17
N SER A 81 4.26 1.01 5.36
CA SER A 81 4.50 2.09 6.31
C SER A 81 5.38 3.20 5.74
N ALA A 82 6.50 2.83 5.13
CA ALA A 82 7.43 3.77 4.51
C ALA A 82 6.77 4.52 3.34
N HIS A 83 6.02 3.82 2.51
CA HIS A 83 5.29 4.41 1.40
C HIS A 83 4.22 5.41 1.88
N ALA A 84 3.45 5.05 2.91
CA ALA A 84 2.48 5.95 3.54
C ALA A 84 3.14 7.21 4.13
N ALA A 85 4.31 7.05 4.77
CA ALA A 85 5.09 8.16 5.28
C ALA A 85 5.60 9.08 4.15
N ASP A 86 6.08 8.54 3.05
CA ASP A 86 6.54 9.32 1.89
C ASP A 86 5.41 10.14 1.26
N ILE A 87 4.20 9.56 1.16
CA ILE A 87 3.01 10.28 0.71
C ILE A 87 2.67 11.41 1.69
N ALA A 88 2.64 11.12 2.99
CA ALA A 88 2.32 12.10 4.02
C ALA A 88 3.32 13.28 4.08
N ARG A 89 4.60 13.02 3.75
CA ARG A 89 5.65 14.03 3.62
C ARG A 89 5.57 14.84 2.32
N GLY A 90 4.70 14.47 1.40
CA GLY A 90 4.59 15.13 0.09
C GLY A 90 5.82 14.94 -0.79
N ARG A 91 6.55 13.81 -0.67
CA ARG A 91 7.74 13.56 -1.49
C ARG A 91 7.36 13.51 -2.97
N PRO A 92 8.12 14.18 -3.84
CA PRO A 92 7.87 14.16 -5.28
C PRO A 92 7.80 12.71 -5.83
N GLY A 93 6.74 12.41 -6.57
CA GLY A 93 6.51 11.07 -7.15
C GLY A 93 6.04 9.99 -6.18
N ALA A 94 5.90 10.26 -4.88
CA ALA A 94 5.44 9.26 -3.91
C ALA A 94 4.06 8.67 -4.26
N ARG A 95 3.18 9.48 -4.82
CA ARG A 95 1.83 9.06 -5.22
C ARG A 95 1.73 8.39 -6.60
N ASP A 96 2.78 8.46 -7.41
CA ASP A 96 2.70 8.00 -8.81
C ASP A 96 2.24 6.53 -8.90
N ARG A 97 2.77 5.68 -8.02
CA ARG A 97 2.40 4.27 -7.99
C ARG A 97 0.97 4.03 -7.53
N ASP A 98 0.48 4.78 -6.53
CA ASP A 98 -0.92 4.72 -6.08
C ASP A 98 -1.88 5.16 -7.16
N ASP A 99 -1.58 6.28 -7.81
CA ASP A 99 -2.41 6.83 -8.88
C ASP A 99 -2.47 5.86 -10.07
N ALA A 100 -1.34 5.26 -10.46
CA ALA A 100 -1.27 4.26 -11.51
C ALA A 100 -2.06 2.98 -11.16
N LEU A 101 -1.87 2.44 -9.94
CA LEU A 101 -2.58 1.25 -9.49
C LEU A 101 -4.08 1.50 -9.36
N SER A 102 -4.46 2.66 -8.84
CA SER A 102 -5.87 3.07 -8.74
C SER A 102 -6.53 3.18 -10.11
N TYR A 103 -5.80 3.70 -11.10
CA TYR A 103 -6.28 3.77 -12.47
C TYR A 103 -6.42 2.37 -13.11
N ALA A 104 -5.43 1.49 -12.94
CA ALA A 104 -5.51 0.10 -13.40
C ALA A 104 -6.71 -0.63 -12.76
N ARG A 105 -6.97 -0.38 -11.46
CA ARG A 105 -8.16 -0.90 -10.75
C ARG A 105 -9.46 -0.35 -11.32
N TYR A 106 -9.52 0.92 -11.61
CA TYR A 106 -10.68 1.56 -12.22
C TYR A 106 -11.01 0.98 -13.60
N LYS A 107 -9.97 0.59 -14.36
CA LYS A 107 -10.10 -0.06 -15.67
C LYS A 107 -10.34 -1.57 -15.59
N PHE A 108 -10.28 -2.18 -14.41
CA PHE A 108 -10.28 -3.64 -14.20
C PHE A 108 -9.14 -4.36 -14.94
N ASP A 109 -8.01 -3.66 -15.13
CA ASP A 109 -6.79 -4.25 -15.68
C ASP A 109 -6.04 -4.98 -14.56
N TRP A 110 -6.40 -6.25 -14.34
CA TRP A 110 -5.87 -7.08 -13.25
C TRP A 110 -4.37 -7.30 -13.37
N GLU A 111 -3.86 -7.52 -14.57
CA GLU A 111 -2.42 -7.73 -14.79
C GLU A 111 -1.60 -6.53 -14.35
N LYS A 112 -2.02 -5.32 -14.72
CA LYS A 112 -1.36 -4.10 -14.30
C LYS A 112 -1.53 -3.81 -12.81
N GLN A 113 -2.69 -4.15 -12.21
CA GLN A 113 -2.86 -4.08 -10.77
C GLN A 113 -1.84 -4.96 -10.03
N PHE A 114 -1.67 -6.22 -10.45
CA PHE A 114 -0.69 -7.12 -9.85
C PHE A 114 0.73 -6.62 -10.08
N ALA A 115 1.08 -6.24 -11.31
CA ALA A 115 2.40 -5.70 -11.63
C ALA A 115 2.74 -4.45 -10.79
N LEU A 116 1.80 -3.60 -10.48
CA LEU A 116 2.01 -2.39 -9.65
C LEU A 116 1.94 -2.65 -8.15
N SER A 117 1.46 -3.81 -7.68
CA SER A 117 1.33 -4.11 -6.25
C SER A 117 2.70 -4.36 -5.58
N LEU A 118 2.78 -4.17 -4.26
CA LEU A 118 3.99 -4.46 -3.50
C LEU A 118 4.30 -5.95 -3.43
N ASP A 119 3.27 -6.79 -3.44
CA ASP A 119 3.36 -8.25 -3.45
C ASP A 119 2.43 -8.79 -4.56
N PRO A 120 2.92 -8.84 -5.82
CA PRO A 120 2.12 -9.27 -6.95
C PRO A 120 1.68 -10.73 -6.87
N GLU A 121 2.52 -11.61 -6.33
CA GLU A 121 2.22 -13.03 -6.21
C GLU A 121 1.06 -13.27 -5.24
N THR A 122 1.12 -12.67 -4.06
CA THR A 122 0.05 -12.77 -3.07
C THR A 122 -1.25 -12.13 -3.58
N ALA A 123 -1.15 -10.95 -4.23
CA ALA A 123 -2.32 -10.28 -4.79
C ALA A 123 -3.02 -11.14 -5.86
N ARG A 124 -2.26 -11.75 -6.78
CA ARG A 124 -2.78 -12.65 -7.80
C ARG A 124 -3.40 -13.90 -7.18
N SER A 125 -2.66 -14.56 -6.27
CA SER A 125 -3.14 -15.78 -5.62
C SER A 125 -4.48 -15.56 -4.93
N MET A 126 -4.62 -14.50 -4.15
CA MET A 126 -5.87 -14.17 -3.46
C MET A 126 -7.00 -13.80 -4.40
N HIS A 127 -6.70 -13.15 -5.53
CA HIS A 127 -7.71 -12.83 -6.55
C HIS A 127 -8.25 -14.09 -7.21
N ASP A 128 -7.37 -15.01 -7.57
CA ASP A 128 -7.70 -16.20 -8.37
C ASP A 128 -8.30 -17.33 -7.53
N GLU A 129 -8.02 -17.37 -6.22
CA GLU A 129 -8.39 -18.47 -5.30
C GLU A 129 -9.87 -18.87 -5.34
N THR A 130 -10.77 -17.90 -5.51
CA THR A 130 -12.22 -18.12 -5.44
C THR A 130 -12.93 -17.96 -6.77
N LEU A 131 -12.19 -17.86 -7.88
CA LEU A 131 -12.76 -17.72 -9.21
C LEU A 131 -12.79 -19.08 -9.92
N PRO A 132 -13.97 -19.53 -10.45
CA PRO A 132 -14.17 -20.88 -10.92
C PRO A 132 -13.43 -21.21 -12.23
N ASP A 133 -13.15 -20.22 -13.06
CA ASP A 133 -12.42 -20.39 -14.31
C ASP A 133 -11.71 -19.09 -14.74
N ASP A 134 -10.87 -19.19 -15.78
CA ASP A 134 -10.04 -18.08 -16.25
C ASP A 134 -10.85 -16.91 -16.81
N TYR A 135 -12.04 -17.13 -17.32
CA TYR A 135 -12.91 -16.07 -17.81
C TYR A 135 -13.25 -15.06 -16.71
N TYR A 136 -13.47 -15.52 -15.48
CA TYR A 136 -13.79 -14.64 -14.37
C TYR A 136 -12.58 -13.90 -13.83
N LYS A 137 -11.37 -14.37 -14.08
CA LYS A 137 -10.13 -13.69 -13.64
C LYS A 137 -9.88 -12.36 -14.36
N GLU A 138 -10.42 -12.20 -15.56
CA GLU A 138 -10.34 -10.96 -16.35
C GLU A 138 -11.61 -10.10 -16.25
N ALA A 139 -12.58 -10.51 -15.46
CA ALA A 139 -13.88 -9.85 -15.39
C ALA A 139 -13.81 -8.47 -14.70
N ALA A 140 -14.73 -7.60 -15.04
CA ALA A 140 -14.88 -6.27 -14.42
C ALA A 140 -15.55 -6.32 -13.03
N PHE A 141 -15.16 -7.29 -12.22
CA PHE A 141 -15.52 -7.47 -10.81
C PHE A 141 -14.59 -8.50 -10.16
N CYS A 142 -14.54 -8.55 -8.84
CA CYS A 142 -13.91 -9.63 -8.09
C CYS A 142 -14.96 -10.50 -7.40
N SER A 143 -14.55 -11.68 -6.92
CA SER A 143 -15.44 -12.63 -6.23
C SER A 143 -16.17 -12.05 -5.02
N MET A 144 -15.58 -11.08 -4.33
CA MET A 144 -16.17 -10.45 -3.13
C MET A 144 -17.50 -9.73 -3.42
N CYS A 145 -17.54 -8.90 -4.46
CA CYS A 145 -18.74 -8.12 -4.81
C CYS A 145 -19.59 -8.76 -5.91
N GLY A 146 -18.96 -9.58 -6.75
CA GLY A 146 -19.59 -10.13 -7.94
C GLY A 146 -20.03 -9.06 -8.95
N PRO A 147 -20.69 -9.46 -10.04
CA PRO A 147 -21.02 -8.54 -11.14
C PRO A 147 -22.09 -7.49 -10.81
N LYS A 148 -22.91 -7.72 -9.78
CA LYS A 148 -24.07 -6.88 -9.47
C LYS A 148 -23.80 -5.80 -8.42
N PHE A 149 -22.80 -5.97 -7.56
CA PHE A 149 -22.58 -5.10 -6.39
C PHE A 149 -21.22 -4.43 -6.37
N CYS A 150 -20.45 -4.49 -7.47
CA CYS A 150 -19.15 -3.85 -7.56
C CYS A 150 -19.31 -2.33 -7.65
N SER A 151 -18.91 -1.60 -6.60
CA SER A 151 -18.96 -0.14 -6.55
C SER A 151 -18.10 0.52 -7.64
N MET A 152 -16.95 -0.07 -7.98
CA MET A 152 -16.08 0.42 -9.05
C MET A 152 -16.78 0.34 -10.42
N ASN A 153 -17.51 -0.74 -10.68
CA ASN A 153 -18.30 -0.88 -11.92
C ASN A 153 -19.42 0.18 -12.00
N TYR A 154 -20.06 0.49 -10.88
CA TYR A 154 -21.04 1.59 -10.83
C TYR A 154 -20.39 2.95 -11.06
N SER A 155 -19.24 3.22 -10.44
CA SER A 155 -18.49 4.46 -10.64
C SER A 155 -18.13 4.68 -12.10
N SER A 156 -17.68 3.64 -12.81
CA SER A 156 -17.33 3.75 -14.23
C SER A 156 -18.54 4.11 -15.09
N LYS A 157 -19.73 3.57 -14.79
CA LYS A 157 -20.99 3.93 -15.49
C LYS A 157 -21.43 5.38 -15.22
N VAL A 158 -21.25 5.85 -13.98
CA VAL A 158 -21.53 7.24 -13.61
C VAL A 158 -20.59 8.20 -14.36
N ASP A 159 -19.31 7.83 -14.47
CA ASP A 159 -18.34 8.64 -15.18
C ASP A 159 -18.63 8.69 -16.68
N GLU A 160 -19.03 7.57 -17.26
CA GLU A 160 -19.46 7.52 -18.66
C GLU A 160 -20.67 8.40 -18.92
N TYR A 161 -21.67 8.38 -18.03
CA TYR A 161 -22.80 9.29 -18.07
C TYR A 161 -22.37 10.76 -17.94
N ASN A 162 -21.51 11.09 -17.00
CA ASN A 162 -21.01 12.45 -16.81
C ASN A 162 -20.23 12.96 -18.03
N LYS A 163 -19.46 12.10 -18.69
CA LYS A 163 -18.79 12.43 -19.94
C LYS A 163 -19.79 12.73 -21.04
N GLN A 164 -20.81 11.89 -21.21
CA GLN A 164 -21.80 12.03 -22.27
C GLN A 164 -22.72 13.26 -22.07
N VAL A 165 -23.17 13.51 -20.85
CA VAL A 165 -24.18 14.54 -20.54
C VAL A 165 -23.55 15.87 -20.17
N HIS A 166 -22.43 15.87 -19.48
CA HIS A 166 -21.83 17.08 -18.91
C HIS A 166 -20.44 17.41 -19.51
N GLY A 167 -19.88 16.55 -20.37
CA GLY A 167 -18.56 16.75 -20.93
C GLY A 167 -17.43 16.65 -19.89
N ILE A 168 -17.68 16.05 -18.73
CA ILE A 168 -16.70 15.91 -17.63
C ILE A 168 -15.88 14.66 -17.88
N GLU A 169 -14.59 14.82 -18.06
CA GLU A 169 -13.64 13.70 -18.20
C GLU A 169 -12.75 13.56 -16.97
N LYS A 170 -12.51 12.31 -16.58
CA LYS A 170 -11.49 12.00 -15.58
C LYS A 170 -10.08 12.09 -16.16
N LYS A 171 -9.12 12.37 -15.29
CA LYS A 171 -7.71 12.36 -15.64
C LYS A 171 -7.29 10.97 -16.13
N ASP A 172 -6.61 10.94 -17.25
CA ASP A 172 -6.02 9.73 -17.82
C ASP A 172 -4.63 9.49 -17.24
N TYR A 173 -4.39 8.30 -16.73
CA TYR A 173 -3.10 7.87 -16.17
C TYR A 173 -2.49 6.70 -16.96
N SER A 174 -2.96 6.43 -18.18
CA SER A 174 -2.48 5.32 -19.02
C SER A 174 -0.96 5.35 -19.21
N GLU A 175 -0.40 6.50 -19.55
CA GLU A 175 1.05 6.67 -19.76
C GLU A 175 1.84 6.41 -18.47
N LEU A 176 1.32 6.86 -17.32
CA LEU A 176 1.94 6.62 -16.02
C LEU A 176 1.97 5.12 -15.69
N VAL A 177 0.87 4.42 -15.94
CA VAL A 177 0.76 2.97 -15.74
C VAL A 177 1.78 2.23 -16.58
N GLU A 178 1.84 2.50 -17.90
CA GLU A 178 2.78 1.85 -18.81
C GLU A 178 4.23 2.08 -18.39
N ARG A 179 4.58 3.33 -18.05
CA ARG A 179 5.93 3.67 -17.58
C ARG A 179 6.32 2.87 -16.34
N LEU A 180 5.44 2.78 -15.34
CA LEU A 180 5.75 2.11 -14.07
C LEU A 180 5.74 0.59 -14.16
N VAL A 181 4.94 0.01 -15.04
CA VAL A 181 4.95 -1.44 -15.32
C VAL A 181 6.24 -1.84 -16.06
N THR A 182 6.72 -1.01 -16.98
CA THR A 182 7.94 -1.29 -17.78
C THR A 182 9.23 -1.14 -16.97
N LEU A 183 9.24 -0.35 -15.89
CA LEU A 183 10.43 -0.12 -15.04
C LEU A 183 10.72 -1.26 -14.04
N LYS A 184 9.93 -2.32 -14.03
CA LYS A 184 10.17 -3.55 -13.25
C LYS A 184 10.91 -4.60 -14.06
#